data_2c4ac25283d27af729f9ba98e78857e6
#
_entry.id   2c4ac25283d27af729f9ba98e78857e6
#
_cell.length_a   1.000
_cell.length_b   1.000
_cell.length_c   1.000
_cell.angle_alpha   90.00
_cell.angle_beta   90.00
_cell.angle_gamma   90.00
#
_symmetry.space_group_name_H-M   'P 1'
#
loop_
_entity.id
_entity.type
_entity.pdbx_description
1 polymer ?
#
loop_
_entity_poly.entity_id
_entity_poly.type
_entity_poly.pdbx_seq_one_letter_code
_entity_poly.pdbx_strand_id
1 'polypeptide(L)'
;GKLKKATNYKVVDTNPAASKYSYVPGNNQILSANCGSLPPLTYTNVTYGGVLEVDDDSEGPIALPFTFCFYGTNYTDVYINSNGNITFGAGQTSFSSTGFPNGTDQMIAPFWADFDNGGGNGVAKISMGTDYMVVTWDSVGYFNEQGDKRNTCTVVITDGLSPILPVGNNVG
;
A
#
# COMPACT_ATOMS: atom_id res chain seq x y z
N GLY A 1 25.46 -11.22 15.76
CA GLY A 1 25.34 -11.66 14.38
C GLY A 1 25.50 -10.47 13.44
N LYS A 2 26.38 -10.56 12.45
CA LYS A 2 26.57 -9.50 11.43
C LYS A 2 25.39 -9.56 10.46
N LEU A 3 24.67 -8.45 10.31
CA LEU A 3 23.68 -8.27 9.26
C LEU A 3 24.36 -8.47 7.89
N LYS A 4 23.90 -9.42 7.11
CA LYS A 4 24.31 -9.58 5.72
C LYS A 4 23.74 -8.43 4.90
N LYS A 5 24.63 -7.72 4.21
CA LYS A 5 24.29 -6.66 3.26
C LYS A 5 23.34 -7.24 2.20
N ALA A 6 22.18 -6.60 2.01
CA ALA A 6 21.25 -7.01 0.96
C ALA A 6 21.95 -6.97 -0.40
N THR A 7 21.94 -8.09 -1.09
CA THR A 7 22.44 -8.19 -2.46
C THR A 7 21.44 -7.50 -3.39
N ASN A 8 21.93 -6.62 -4.23
CA ASN A 8 21.13 -5.93 -5.24
C ASN A 8 20.38 -6.96 -6.10
N TYR A 9 19.06 -6.99 -6.02
CA TYR A 9 18.25 -7.72 -6.98
C TYR A 9 18.26 -6.93 -8.29
N LYS A 10 18.83 -7.52 -9.34
CA LYS A 10 18.72 -7.00 -10.68
C LYS A 10 17.39 -7.48 -11.25
N VAL A 11 16.38 -6.62 -11.30
CA VAL A 11 15.18 -6.88 -12.09
C VAL A 11 15.61 -6.81 -13.55
N VAL A 12 15.63 -7.94 -14.23
CA VAL A 12 15.85 -7.98 -15.68
C VAL A 12 14.48 -7.83 -16.32
N ASP A 13 14.13 -6.60 -16.69
CA ASP A 13 12.96 -6.34 -17.51
C ASP A 13 13.31 -6.70 -18.95
N THR A 14 12.62 -7.70 -19.50
CA THR A 14 12.76 -8.16 -20.88
C THR A 14 11.85 -7.41 -21.85
N ASN A 15 11.07 -6.42 -21.37
CA ASN A 15 10.22 -5.59 -22.22
C ASN A 15 11.04 -4.41 -22.79
N PRO A 16 11.29 -4.32 -24.11
CA PRO A 16 12.06 -3.23 -24.71
C PRO A 16 11.37 -1.85 -24.62
N ALA A 17 10.11 -1.79 -24.18
CA ALA A 17 9.37 -0.55 -23.95
C ALA A 17 9.37 -0.10 -22.48
N ALA A 18 9.95 -0.87 -21.57
CA ALA A 18 9.99 -0.51 -20.16
C ALA A 18 10.95 0.64 -19.91
N SER A 19 10.45 1.74 -19.39
CA SER A 19 11.25 2.87 -18.94
C SER A 19 12.15 2.44 -17.76
N LYS A 20 13.42 2.86 -17.81
CA LYS A 20 14.40 2.54 -16.77
C LYS A 20 14.01 3.17 -15.46
N TYR A 21 13.75 2.36 -14.45
CA TYR A 21 13.60 2.83 -13.08
C TYR A 21 14.98 3.13 -12.49
N SER A 22 15.17 4.31 -11.94
CA SER A 22 16.35 4.62 -11.13
C SER A 22 15.93 4.76 -9.66
N TYR A 23 16.51 3.94 -8.80
CA TYR A 23 16.39 4.08 -7.35
C TYR A 23 17.40 5.12 -6.86
N VAL A 24 16.93 6.17 -6.21
CA VAL A 24 17.77 7.15 -5.52
C VAL A 24 17.72 6.84 -4.03
N PRO A 25 18.83 6.39 -3.40
CA PRO A 25 18.86 6.16 -1.95
C PRO A 25 18.64 7.48 -1.20
N GLY A 26 17.66 7.48 -0.29
CA GLY A 26 17.40 8.63 0.60
C GLY A 26 16.11 9.41 0.30
N ASN A 27 15.44 9.17 -0.82
CA ASN A 27 14.09 9.64 -1.08
C ASN A 27 13.22 8.43 -1.42
N ASN A 28 12.23 8.15 -0.60
CA ASN A 28 11.24 7.09 -0.84
C ASN A 28 10.27 7.43 -1.99
N GLN A 29 10.76 8.06 -3.05
CA GLN A 29 9.99 8.35 -4.24
C GLN A 29 10.46 7.45 -5.38
N ILE A 30 9.55 6.67 -5.94
CA ILE A 30 9.75 6.01 -7.23
C ILE A 30 9.67 7.10 -8.29
N LEU A 31 10.83 7.55 -8.78
CA LEU A 31 10.89 8.49 -9.90
C LEU A 31 10.88 7.69 -11.20
N SER A 32 9.76 7.65 -11.89
CA SER A 32 9.70 7.26 -13.29
C SER A 32 10.23 8.41 -14.16
N ALA A 33 11.20 8.14 -15.00
CA ALA A 33 11.81 9.14 -15.90
C ALA A 33 10.85 9.69 -16.98
N ASN A 34 9.64 9.13 -17.07
CA ASN A 34 8.60 9.50 -18.06
C ASN A 34 7.23 9.76 -17.41
N CYS A 35 7.18 10.00 -16.13
CA CYS A 35 5.93 10.49 -15.53
C CYS A 35 5.71 11.92 -16.01
N GLY A 36 4.76 12.12 -16.90
CA GLY A 36 4.03 13.37 -16.96
C GLY A 36 3.62 13.76 -15.53
N SER A 37 3.45 15.04 -15.24
CA SER A 37 3.07 15.48 -13.89
C SER A 37 1.90 14.64 -13.41
N LEU A 38 2.15 13.80 -12.40
CA LEU A 38 1.06 13.08 -11.73
C LEU A 38 0.04 14.12 -11.25
N PRO A 39 -1.26 13.84 -11.38
CA PRO A 39 -2.26 14.73 -10.80
C PRO A 39 -1.95 14.88 -9.30
N PRO A 40 -2.11 16.06 -8.72
CA PRO A 40 -1.89 16.24 -7.30
C PRO A 40 -2.83 15.30 -6.53
N LEU A 41 -2.26 14.39 -5.73
CA LEU A 41 -3.03 13.47 -4.91
C LEU A 41 -3.68 14.23 -3.77
N THR A 42 -4.99 14.14 -3.67
CA THR A 42 -5.75 14.66 -2.54
C THR A 42 -6.07 13.53 -1.60
N TYR A 43 -5.50 13.59 -0.40
CA TYR A 43 -5.68 12.54 0.60
C TYR A 43 -6.78 12.90 1.59
N THR A 44 -7.55 11.88 1.98
CA THR A 44 -8.43 11.89 3.15
C THR A 44 -7.94 10.85 4.16
N ASN A 45 -8.13 11.11 5.44
CA ASN A 45 -7.79 10.13 6.46
C ASN A 45 -8.78 8.95 6.40
N VAL A 46 -8.27 7.75 6.56
CA VAL A 46 -9.08 6.55 6.77
C VAL A 46 -9.58 6.58 8.21
N THR A 47 -10.87 6.35 8.39
CA THR A 47 -11.48 6.16 9.72
C THR A 47 -12.02 4.75 9.82
N TYR A 48 -11.74 4.10 10.89
CA TYR A 48 -12.16 2.74 11.17
C TYR A 48 -13.42 2.80 12.03
N GLY A 49 -14.59 2.53 11.42
CA GLY A 49 -15.85 2.74 12.10
C GLY A 49 -16.08 4.17 12.61
N GLY A 50 -15.46 5.18 11.96
CA GLY A 50 -15.53 6.59 12.36
C GLY A 50 -14.43 7.05 13.32
N VAL A 51 -13.49 6.18 13.72
CA VAL A 51 -12.37 6.48 14.61
C VAL A 51 -11.06 6.55 13.83
N LEU A 52 -10.20 7.52 14.12
CA LEU A 52 -8.89 7.68 13.47
C LEU A 52 -7.80 6.86 14.14
N GLU A 53 -7.81 6.84 15.45
CA GLU A 53 -6.80 6.16 16.27
C GLU A 53 -7.29 4.77 16.63
N VAL A 54 -6.68 3.76 16.05
CA VAL A 54 -7.04 2.35 16.25
C VAL A 54 -5.78 1.49 16.32
N ASP A 55 -5.96 0.35 16.92
CA ASP A 55 -5.13 -0.82 16.83
C ASP A 55 -5.95 -1.92 16.15
N ASP A 56 -5.36 -2.88 15.50
CA ASP A 56 -5.98 -4.10 14.93
C ASP A 56 -7.39 -3.95 14.32
N ASP A 57 -7.60 -3.00 13.43
CA ASP A 57 -8.92 -2.76 12.82
C ASP A 57 -8.88 -2.76 11.28
N SER A 58 -10.05 -2.77 10.66
CA SER A 58 -10.24 -2.81 9.21
C SER A 58 -11.40 -1.92 8.78
N GLU A 59 -11.18 -1.05 7.82
CA GLU A 59 -12.20 -0.22 7.21
C GLU A 59 -12.60 -0.74 5.84
N GLY A 60 -13.89 -0.92 5.61
CA GLY A 60 -14.44 -1.37 4.35
C GLY A 60 -15.80 -2.09 4.47
N PRO A 61 -16.37 -2.54 3.33
CA PRO A 61 -15.84 -2.43 1.98
C PRO A 61 -15.84 -1.00 1.44
N ILE A 62 -14.71 -0.55 0.91
CA ILE A 62 -14.58 0.74 0.24
C ILE A 62 -14.72 0.51 -1.25
N ALA A 63 -15.72 1.14 -1.87
CA ALA A 63 -15.96 0.99 -3.30
C ALA A 63 -14.81 1.58 -4.14
N LEU A 64 -14.31 0.79 -5.08
CA LEU A 64 -13.34 1.23 -6.07
C LEU A 64 -14.06 1.89 -7.25
N PRO A 65 -13.55 2.99 -7.80
CA PRO A 65 -14.11 3.62 -8.99
C PRO A 65 -13.79 2.86 -10.29
N PHE A 66 -13.07 1.76 -10.22
CA PHE A 66 -12.66 0.89 -11.32
C PHE A 66 -12.74 -0.59 -10.89
N THR A 67 -12.65 -1.48 -11.88
CA THR A 67 -12.50 -2.91 -11.60
C THR A 67 -11.02 -3.26 -11.45
N PHE A 68 -10.65 -3.82 -10.32
CA PHE A 68 -9.30 -4.30 -10.03
C PHE A 68 -9.21 -5.80 -10.24
N CYS A 69 -8.33 -6.24 -11.13
CA CYS A 69 -8.08 -7.66 -11.36
C CYS A 69 -6.90 -8.15 -10.52
N PHE A 70 -7.14 -9.09 -9.60
CA PHE A 70 -6.13 -9.67 -8.74
C PHE A 70 -6.15 -11.19 -8.86
N TYR A 71 -5.06 -11.79 -9.35
CA TYR A 71 -4.95 -13.23 -9.63
C TYR A 71 -6.12 -13.82 -10.43
N GLY A 72 -6.63 -13.08 -11.42
CA GLY A 72 -7.71 -13.53 -12.30
C GLY A 72 -9.11 -13.32 -11.72
N THR A 73 -9.26 -12.77 -10.53
CA THR A 73 -10.53 -12.39 -9.91
C THR A 73 -10.70 -10.87 -9.96
N ASN A 74 -11.89 -10.43 -10.33
CA ASN A 74 -12.24 -9.02 -10.40
C ASN A 74 -12.87 -8.55 -9.08
N TYR A 75 -12.38 -7.44 -8.56
CA TYR A 75 -12.86 -6.78 -7.35
C TYR A 75 -13.33 -5.35 -7.65
N THR A 76 -14.39 -4.93 -6.99
CA THR A 76 -14.97 -3.58 -7.07
C THR A 76 -14.95 -2.86 -5.73
N ASP A 77 -14.37 -3.49 -4.74
CA ASP A 77 -14.20 -2.96 -3.39
C ASP A 77 -12.95 -3.52 -2.73
N VAL A 78 -12.53 -2.88 -1.65
CA VAL A 78 -11.31 -3.19 -0.92
C VAL A 78 -11.51 -2.90 0.57
N TYR A 79 -10.75 -3.58 1.42
CA TYR A 79 -10.61 -3.27 2.84
C TYR A 79 -9.22 -2.70 3.11
N ILE A 80 -9.15 -1.63 3.90
CA ILE A 80 -7.90 -1.03 4.35
C ILE A 80 -7.71 -1.44 5.81
N ASN A 81 -6.64 -2.17 6.09
CA ASN A 81 -6.37 -2.72 7.40
C ASN A 81 -5.32 -1.87 8.12
N SER A 82 -5.49 -1.64 9.44
CA SER A 82 -4.59 -0.81 10.25
C SER A 82 -3.13 -1.30 10.16
N ASN A 83 -2.94 -2.60 10.09
CA ASN A 83 -1.65 -3.29 10.10
C ASN A 83 -0.88 -3.30 8.76
N GLY A 84 -1.06 -2.25 7.93
CA GLY A 84 -0.18 -2.00 6.78
C GLY A 84 -0.44 -2.89 5.56
N ASN A 85 -1.69 -3.28 5.35
CA ASN A 85 -2.10 -4.06 4.19
C ASN A 85 -3.52 -3.71 3.72
N ILE A 86 -3.84 -4.11 2.50
CA ILE A 86 -5.20 -4.08 1.95
C ILE A 86 -5.64 -5.49 1.59
N THR A 87 -6.93 -5.77 1.76
CA THR A 87 -7.52 -7.09 1.44
C THR A 87 -8.76 -6.95 0.57
N PHE A 88 -9.11 -8.03 -0.12
CA PHE A 88 -10.29 -8.13 -0.98
C PHE A 88 -11.23 -9.21 -0.46
N GLY A 89 -12.53 -8.91 -0.43
CA GLY A 89 -13.58 -9.81 0.03
C GLY A 89 -13.88 -9.75 1.53
N ALA A 90 -12.87 -9.53 2.37
CA ALA A 90 -13.04 -9.37 3.82
C ALA A 90 -11.91 -8.54 4.43
N GLY A 91 -12.19 -7.86 5.54
CA GLY A 91 -11.18 -7.18 6.35
C GLY A 91 -10.26 -8.16 7.08
N GLN A 92 -9.05 -7.71 7.41
CA GLN A 92 -8.03 -8.47 8.12
C GLN A 92 -7.48 -7.63 9.28
N THR A 93 -7.58 -8.13 10.51
CA THR A 93 -7.16 -7.42 11.73
C THR A 93 -5.95 -8.06 12.41
N SER A 94 -5.33 -9.09 11.81
CA SER A 94 -4.17 -9.74 12.42
C SER A 94 -2.94 -8.83 12.43
N PHE A 95 -2.38 -8.64 13.61
CA PHE A 95 -1.13 -7.92 13.84
C PHE A 95 0.11 -8.75 13.49
N SER A 96 -0.01 -10.06 13.43
CA SER A 96 1.11 -10.97 13.12
C SER A 96 1.11 -11.37 11.66
N SER A 97 2.16 -10.97 10.94
CA SER A 97 2.38 -11.43 9.57
C SER A 97 2.72 -12.92 9.54
N THR A 98 2.03 -13.66 8.67
CA THR A 98 2.24 -15.11 8.47
C THR A 98 2.95 -15.28 7.16
N GLY A 99 3.73 -15.04 6.54
CA GLY A 99 4.32 -15.30 5.21
C GLY A 99 3.28 -15.58 4.11
N PHE A 100 3.68 -15.41 2.87
CA PHE A 100 2.83 -15.67 1.71
C PHE A 100 3.17 -17.02 1.06
N PRO A 101 2.16 -17.75 0.57
CA PRO A 101 0.72 -17.47 0.67
C PRO A 101 0.20 -17.70 2.11
N ASN A 102 -0.69 -16.81 2.57
CA ASN A 102 -1.28 -16.88 3.90
C ASN A 102 -2.62 -17.64 3.96
N GLY A 103 -2.85 -18.51 3.03
CA GLY A 103 -4.03 -19.37 2.98
C GLY A 103 -5.19 -18.78 2.19
N THR A 104 -6.11 -18.05 2.81
CA THR A 104 -7.37 -17.60 2.18
C THR A 104 -7.44 -16.12 1.84
N ASP A 105 -6.56 -15.31 2.40
CA ASP A 105 -6.67 -13.85 2.24
C ASP A 105 -6.14 -13.41 0.87
N GLN A 106 -6.97 -12.70 0.13
CA GLN A 106 -6.55 -11.98 -1.07
C GLN A 106 -5.99 -10.63 -0.62
N MET A 107 -4.67 -10.53 -0.50
CA MET A 107 -4.00 -9.43 0.19
C MET A 107 -2.87 -8.82 -0.63
N ILE A 108 -2.71 -7.49 -0.53
CA ILE A 108 -1.50 -6.77 -0.91
C ILE A 108 -0.96 -6.10 0.35
N ALA A 109 0.27 -6.44 0.73
CA ALA A 109 0.88 -5.98 1.96
C ALA A 109 2.21 -5.27 1.68
N PRO A 110 2.22 -3.95 1.54
CA PRO A 110 3.47 -3.19 1.41
C PRO A 110 4.34 -3.32 2.67
N PHE A 111 3.71 -3.42 3.84
CA PHE A 111 4.41 -3.62 5.10
C PHE A 111 3.44 -4.18 6.18
N TRP A 112 3.27 -5.49 6.24
CA TRP A 112 2.40 -6.10 7.25
C TRP A 112 3.14 -6.26 8.58
N ALA A 113 2.77 -5.43 9.56
CA ALA A 113 3.32 -5.43 10.91
C ALA A 113 2.25 -4.93 11.89
N ASP A 114 2.51 -5.11 13.15
CA ASP A 114 1.71 -4.63 14.29
C ASP A 114 1.78 -3.08 14.37
N PHE A 115 1.03 -2.43 13.49
CA PHE A 115 0.92 -0.97 13.45
C PHE A 115 -0.14 -0.50 14.44
N ASP A 116 0.23 0.47 15.24
CA ASP A 116 -0.64 1.12 16.20
C ASP A 116 -0.54 2.64 16.01
N ASN A 117 -1.63 3.25 15.63
CA ASN A 117 -1.72 4.70 15.45
C ASN A 117 -2.41 5.43 16.61
N GLY A 118 -2.64 4.73 17.72
CA GLY A 118 -3.06 5.30 18.98
C GLY A 118 -2.09 6.34 19.52
N GLY A 119 -2.56 7.23 20.40
CA GLY A 119 -1.72 8.28 20.97
C GLY A 119 -1.18 9.31 19.96
N GLY A 120 -1.83 9.50 18.81
CA GLY A 120 -1.39 10.41 17.75
C GLY A 120 -0.21 9.89 16.93
N ASN A 121 -0.04 8.59 16.84
CA ASN A 121 1.07 7.93 16.16
C ASN A 121 0.79 7.66 14.67
N GLY A 122 0.54 8.71 13.90
CA GLY A 122 0.32 8.62 12.46
C GLY A 122 -1.12 8.30 12.07
N VAL A 123 -1.35 8.03 10.79
CA VAL A 123 -2.70 7.76 10.25
C VAL A 123 -2.62 7.07 8.90
N ALA A 124 -3.57 6.20 8.60
CA ALA A 124 -3.78 5.73 7.24
C ALA A 124 -4.53 6.81 6.42
N LYS A 125 -4.09 7.01 5.19
CA LYS A 125 -4.65 7.99 4.24
C LYS A 125 -4.99 7.33 2.93
N ILE A 126 -6.07 7.78 2.30
CA ILE A 126 -6.50 7.30 0.99
C ILE A 126 -6.63 8.46 0.01
N SER A 127 -6.21 8.24 -1.22
CA SER A 127 -6.49 9.10 -2.37
C SER A 127 -7.04 8.25 -3.50
N MET A 128 -8.14 8.65 -4.10
CA MET A 128 -8.77 7.94 -5.21
C MET A 128 -9.00 8.86 -6.40
N GLY A 129 -8.69 8.35 -7.59
CA GLY A 129 -9.12 8.90 -8.88
C GLY A 129 -10.07 7.95 -9.56
N THR A 130 -10.41 8.18 -10.82
CA THR A 130 -11.31 7.32 -11.60
C THR A 130 -10.72 5.96 -11.95
N ASP A 131 -9.40 5.84 -11.93
CA ASP A 131 -8.60 4.72 -12.45
C ASP A 131 -7.50 4.25 -11.48
N TYR A 132 -7.43 4.84 -10.28
CA TYR A 132 -6.45 4.47 -9.25
C TYR A 132 -7.00 4.65 -7.83
N MET A 133 -6.36 3.93 -6.90
CA MET A 133 -6.41 4.15 -5.47
C MET A 133 -4.99 4.11 -4.90
N VAL A 134 -4.68 5.07 -4.03
CA VAL A 134 -3.43 5.13 -3.25
C VAL A 134 -3.78 5.05 -1.78
N VAL A 135 -3.17 4.13 -1.06
CA VAL A 135 -3.27 4.07 0.41
C VAL A 135 -1.88 4.27 0.98
N THR A 136 -1.77 5.17 1.95
CA THR A 136 -0.52 5.44 2.67
C THR A 136 -0.77 5.34 4.17
N TRP A 137 -0.06 4.44 4.82
CA TRP A 137 0.12 4.45 6.27
C TRP A 137 1.25 5.42 6.57
N ASP A 138 0.89 6.62 7.05
CA ASP A 138 1.81 7.75 7.18
C ASP A 138 2.28 7.92 8.61
N SER A 139 3.57 7.72 8.82
CA SER A 139 4.24 7.91 10.11
C SER A 139 3.60 7.11 11.25
N VAL A 140 3.16 5.88 10.96
CA VAL A 140 2.45 5.03 11.92
C VAL A 140 3.44 4.42 12.92
N GLY A 141 3.05 4.42 14.19
CA GLY A 141 3.76 3.78 15.28
C GLY A 141 3.61 2.26 15.29
N TYR A 142 3.85 1.66 16.43
CA TYR A 142 3.77 0.21 16.61
C TYR A 142 3.17 -0.13 17.99
N PHE A 143 2.88 -1.39 18.22
CA PHE A 143 2.22 -1.96 19.39
C PHE A 143 2.43 -1.15 20.69
N ASN A 144 1.35 -0.98 21.44
CA ASN A 144 1.27 -0.27 22.71
C ASN A 144 1.56 1.25 22.57
N GLU A 145 0.99 1.87 21.52
CA GLU A 145 1.06 3.32 21.25
C GLU A 145 2.49 3.87 21.20
N GLN A 146 3.46 3.07 20.74
CA GLN A 146 4.84 3.51 20.66
C GLN A 146 5.08 4.33 19.39
N GLY A 147 5.59 5.54 19.54
CA GLY A 147 5.84 6.47 18.44
C GLY A 147 7.29 6.93 18.28
N ASP A 148 8.25 6.30 18.98
CA ASP A 148 9.69 6.59 18.88
C ASP A 148 10.30 6.09 17.56
N LYS A 149 9.67 5.11 16.92
CA LYS A 149 9.99 4.59 15.59
C LYS A 149 8.71 4.55 14.78
N ARG A 150 8.69 5.29 13.69
CA ARG A 150 7.52 5.40 12.83
C ARG A 150 7.84 4.88 11.45
N ASN A 151 6.84 4.26 10.84
CA ASN A 151 6.95 3.70 9.50
C ASN A 151 5.98 4.41 8.56
N THR A 152 6.42 4.58 7.31
CA THR A 152 5.54 5.04 6.23
C THR A 152 5.66 4.05 5.09
N CYS A 153 4.53 3.52 4.66
CA CYS A 153 4.44 2.67 3.48
C CYS A 153 3.23 3.05 2.65
N THR A 154 3.30 2.75 1.36
CA THR A 154 2.25 3.11 0.40
C THR A 154 2.00 1.94 -0.53
N VAL A 155 0.74 1.74 -0.89
CA VAL A 155 0.31 0.87 -1.98
C VAL A 155 -0.51 1.68 -2.99
N VAL A 156 -0.28 1.39 -4.25
CA VAL A 156 -1.09 1.91 -5.37
C VAL A 156 -1.73 0.74 -6.08
N ILE A 157 -3.03 0.81 -6.33
CA ILE A 157 -3.74 -0.10 -7.24
C ILE A 157 -4.44 0.69 -8.33
N THR A 158 -4.48 0.13 -9.55
CA THR A 158 -5.05 0.79 -10.72
C THR A 158 -5.83 -0.21 -11.58
N ASP A 159 -6.54 0.31 -12.57
CA ASP A 159 -7.15 -0.51 -13.65
C ASP A 159 -6.12 -1.04 -14.67
N GLY A 160 -4.85 -0.73 -14.51
CA GLY A 160 -3.76 -1.06 -15.45
C GLY A 160 -3.58 -0.05 -16.59
N LEU A 161 -4.42 0.98 -16.68
CA LEU A 161 -4.37 2.04 -17.70
C LEU A 161 -4.02 3.41 -17.11
N SER A 162 -4.12 3.56 -15.79
CA SER A 162 -3.82 4.81 -15.10
C SER A 162 -2.36 5.25 -15.31
N PRO A 163 -2.12 6.53 -15.62
CA PRO A 163 -0.76 7.05 -15.78
C PRO A 163 0.02 7.18 -14.47
N ILE A 164 -0.60 6.90 -13.32
CA ILE A 164 0.06 6.91 -12.00
C ILE A 164 1.10 5.79 -11.87
N LEU A 165 0.91 4.69 -12.60
CA LEU A 165 1.86 3.61 -12.79
C LEU A 165 2.19 3.45 -14.28
N PRO A 166 3.30 2.80 -14.65
CA PRO A 166 3.51 2.44 -16.05
C PRO A 166 2.37 1.59 -16.57
N VAL A 167 1.90 1.89 -17.78
CA VAL A 167 0.77 1.19 -18.42
C VAL A 167 0.99 -0.32 -18.41
N GLY A 168 -0.04 -1.06 -18.02
CA GLY A 168 0.00 -2.50 -17.85
C GLY A 168 0.33 -2.96 -16.42
N ASN A 169 0.71 -2.05 -15.52
CA ASN A 169 0.86 -2.35 -14.10
C ASN A 169 -0.39 -1.91 -13.34
N ASN A 170 -0.92 -2.81 -12.53
CA ASN A 170 -2.09 -2.54 -11.69
C ASN A 170 -1.76 -2.48 -10.19
N VAL A 171 -0.50 -2.73 -9.81
CA VAL A 171 0.00 -2.62 -8.42
C VAL A 171 1.37 -1.94 -8.42
N GLY A 172 1.59 -1.04 -7.45
CA GLY A 172 2.84 -0.35 -7.19
C GLY A 172 3.02 0.01 -5.72
#